data_f4dbb8b0728764fd4822a6099b4d4792
#
_entry.id   f4dbb8b0728764fd4822a6099b4d4792
#
_cell.length_a   1.000
_cell.length_b   1.000
_cell.length_c   1.000
_cell.angle_alpha   90.00
_cell.angle_beta   90.00
_cell.angle_gamma   90.00
#
_symmetry.space_group_name_H-M   'P 1'
#
loop_
_entity.id
_entity.type
_entity.pdbx_description
1 polymer ?
#
loop_
_entity_poly.entity_id
_entity_poly.type
_entity_poly.pdbx_seq_one_letter_code
_entity_poly.pdbx_strand_id
1 'polypeptide(L)'
;MDGADEFSLKRLDVRKAFDRAAWDYDAAAVLQREVSERLLERLELTTVTPLRVLDVGCGTGRPTRQLLERYPGAQLLGVDLAPNMLKVAGRRPWYAPWQKRAAFVCADAAALPFAEMSFDILYASLVLQWCEDLDATLLEWRRLLKPHGLLLFSTLGPDTLKELRAAWSEVDGYNHVNRFLDMHDIGDALIRAGFVEPVMDVEKMTLIYGDVRDLMRDLKRIGAHNVTAGRGRGLTGRKRLGALSQAYERWRRDGRLPASYEVVYGTAWAPKFMPTAALHRGER
;
A
#
# COMPACT_ATOMS: atom_id res chain seq x y z
N MET A 1 1.63 29.63 14.07
CA MET A 1 0.88 29.02 12.94
C MET A 1 1.57 27.73 12.65
N ASP A 2 0.98 26.62 13.15
CA ASP A 2 1.51 25.27 12.96
C ASP A 2 1.50 24.95 11.47
N GLY A 3 2.69 24.84 10.87
CA GLY A 3 2.86 24.37 9.51
C GLY A 3 2.50 22.89 9.46
N ALA A 4 1.22 22.58 9.30
CA ALA A 4 0.83 21.21 8.95
C ALA A 4 1.61 20.84 7.69
N ASP A 5 2.35 19.73 7.75
CA ASP A 5 3.11 19.23 6.61
C ASP A 5 2.16 19.12 5.41
N GLU A 6 2.49 19.80 4.31
CA GLU A 6 1.69 19.81 3.08
C GLU A 6 1.43 18.39 2.54
N PHE A 7 2.29 17.45 2.91
CA PHE A 7 2.20 16.06 2.52
C PHE A 7 1.46 15.18 3.53
N SER A 8 1.00 15.73 4.68
CA SER A 8 0.28 14.92 5.67
C SER A 8 -0.98 14.30 5.06
N LEU A 9 -1.21 13.02 5.39
CA LEU A 9 -2.33 12.23 4.91
C LEU A 9 -3.45 12.22 5.95
N LYS A 10 -4.63 12.69 5.58
CA LYS A 10 -5.79 12.56 6.46
C LYS A 10 -6.40 11.18 6.29
N ARG A 11 -6.26 10.31 7.29
CA ARG A 11 -6.83 8.95 7.33
C ARG A 11 -8.27 8.87 6.82
N LEU A 12 -9.13 9.79 7.23
CA LEU A 12 -10.52 9.84 6.78
C LEU A 12 -10.68 10.10 5.27
N ASP A 13 -9.77 10.87 4.67
CA ASP A 13 -9.81 11.14 3.23
C ASP A 13 -9.32 9.92 2.44
N VAL A 14 -8.28 9.23 2.93
CA VAL A 14 -7.81 7.95 2.39
C VAL A 14 -8.95 6.92 2.41
N ARG A 15 -9.55 6.70 3.59
CA ARG A 15 -10.69 5.79 3.75
C ARG A 15 -11.82 6.09 2.78
N LYS A 16 -12.25 7.37 2.68
CA LYS A 16 -13.33 7.79 1.77
C LYS A 16 -12.98 7.55 0.30
N ALA A 17 -11.73 7.74 -0.08
CA ALA A 17 -11.28 7.52 -1.45
C ALA A 17 -11.41 6.06 -1.85
N PHE A 18 -10.89 5.14 -1.03
CA PHE A 18 -10.98 3.70 -1.26
C PHE A 18 -12.40 3.15 -1.10
N ASP A 19 -13.19 3.65 -0.15
CA ASP A 19 -14.61 3.28 -0.01
C ASP A 19 -15.42 3.57 -1.29
N ARG A 20 -15.16 4.69 -1.96
CA ARG A 20 -15.82 5.04 -3.22
C ARG A 20 -15.35 4.20 -4.39
N ALA A 21 -14.06 3.84 -4.39
CA ALA A 21 -13.44 3.06 -5.46
C ALA A 21 -13.81 1.57 -5.43
N ALA A 22 -14.23 1.04 -4.29
CA ALA A 22 -14.30 -0.39 -4.00
C ALA A 22 -15.02 -1.24 -5.07
N TRP A 23 -16.10 -0.73 -5.66
CA TRP A 23 -16.93 -1.48 -6.61
C TRP A 23 -16.32 -1.60 -8.01
N ASP A 24 -15.51 -0.63 -8.41
CA ASP A 24 -14.87 -0.56 -9.73
C ASP A 24 -13.34 -0.82 -9.64
N TYR A 25 -12.84 -1.07 -8.43
CA TYR A 25 -11.42 -1.17 -8.13
C TYR A 25 -10.72 -2.23 -8.98
N ASP A 26 -11.22 -3.46 -8.98
CA ASP A 26 -10.60 -4.59 -9.68
C ASP A 26 -10.48 -4.39 -11.19
N ALA A 27 -11.41 -3.65 -11.78
CA ALA A 27 -11.39 -3.33 -13.21
C ALA A 27 -10.31 -2.30 -13.59
N ALA A 28 -9.89 -1.45 -12.65
CA ALA A 28 -8.91 -0.39 -12.86
C ALA A 28 -7.52 -0.69 -12.25
N ALA A 29 -7.43 -1.62 -11.30
CA ALA A 29 -6.24 -1.90 -10.50
C ALA A 29 -5.20 -2.78 -11.22
N VAL A 30 -4.78 -2.38 -12.43
CA VAL A 30 -3.81 -3.15 -13.25
C VAL A 30 -2.45 -3.21 -12.55
N LEU A 31 -1.91 -2.06 -12.13
CA LEU A 31 -0.64 -1.98 -11.42
C LEU A 31 -0.68 -2.76 -10.11
N GLN A 32 -1.73 -2.56 -9.30
CA GLN A 32 -1.86 -3.21 -8.00
C GLN A 32 -1.90 -4.73 -8.11
N ARG A 33 -2.54 -5.24 -9.13
CA ARG A 33 -2.59 -6.67 -9.44
C ARG A 33 -1.20 -7.21 -9.78
N GLU A 34 -0.51 -6.57 -10.71
CA GLU A 34 0.85 -6.95 -11.12
C GLU A 34 1.83 -6.93 -9.94
N VAL A 35 1.81 -5.83 -9.17
CA VAL A 35 2.67 -5.68 -7.98
C VAL A 35 2.37 -6.77 -6.94
N SER A 36 1.10 -7.05 -6.70
CA SER A 36 0.70 -8.10 -5.75
C SER A 36 1.13 -9.49 -6.20
N GLU A 37 1.00 -9.83 -7.48
CA GLU A 37 1.43 -11.10 -8.05
C GLU A 37 2.95 -11.28 -7.90
N ARG A 38 3.75 -10.27 -8.26
CA ARG A 38 5.20 -10.28 -8.07
C ARG A 38 5.62 -10.35 -6.60
N LEU A 39 4.86 -9.72 -5.71
CA LEU A 39 5.11 -9.83 -4.27
C LEU A 39 4.83 -11.25 -3.76
N LEU A 40 3.77 -11.91 -4.25
CA LEU A 40 3.45 -13.30 -3.90
C LEU A 40 4.49 -14.30 -4.42
N GLU A 41 5.07 -14.06 -5.62
CA GLU A 41 6.16 -14.89 -6.17
C GLU A 41 7.37 -14.90 -5.24
N ARG A 42 7.67 -13.81 -4.53
CA ARG A 42 8.77 -13.75 -3.56
C ARG A 42 8.60 -14.68 -2.36
N LEU A 43 7.37 -15.12 -2.06
CA LEU A 43 7.14 -16.17 -1.07
C LEU A 43 7.72 -17.53 -1.48
N GLU A 44 8.00 -17.75 -2.77
CA GLU A 44 8.64 -18.97 -3.28
C GLU A 44 10.10 -19.09 -2.82
N LEU A 45 10.71 -17.97 -2.51
CA LEU A 45 12.07 -17.90 -1.99
C LEU A 45 12.16 -18.21 -0.49
N THR A 46 11.01 -18.47 0.16
CA THR A 46 10.94 -18.72 1.60
C THR A 46 10.45 -20.15 1.88
N THR A 47 10.91 -20.72 3.00
CA THR A 47 10.50 -22.05 3.47
C THR A 47 9.44 -21.98 4.58
N VAL A 48 8.81 -20.82 4.79
CA VAL A 48 7.83 -20.63 5.88
C VAL A 48 6.58 -21.45 5.59
N THR A 49 6.18 -22.23 6.59
CA THR A 49 4.90 -22.95 6.60
C THR A 49 3.99 -22.29 7.65
N PRO A 50 3.20 -21.28 7.25
CA PRO A 50 2.46 -20.48 8.21
C PRO A 50 1.21 -21.21 8.71
N LEU A 51 0.86 -20.99 9.97
CA LEU A 51 -0.43 -21.34 10.55
C LEU A 51 -1.41 -20.16 10.50
N ARG A 52 -0.88 -18.92 10.56
CA ARG A 52 -1.69 -17.70 10.53
C ARG A 52 -1.01 -16.64 9.65
N VAL A 53 -1.76 -16.12 8.70
CA VAL A 53 -1.30 -15.07 7.77
C VAL A 53 -2.21 -13.86 7.89
N LEU A 54 -1.62 -12.68 7.97
CA LEU A 54 -2.30 -11.40 7.96
C LEU A 54 -2.02 -10.69 6.63
N ASP A 55 -3.09 -10.32 5.91
CA ASP A 55 -3.03 -9.47 4.72
C ASP A 55 -3.49 -8.06 5.11
N VAL A 56 -2.55 -7.14 5.24
CA VAL A 56 -2.80 -5.74 5.63
C VAL A 56 -3.05 -4.90 4.38
N GLY A 57 -4.16 -4.15 4.37
CA GLY A 57 -4.63 -3.42 3.19
C GLY A 57 -5.14 -4.38 2.11
N CYS A 58 -5.89 -5.39 2.51
CA CYS A 58 -6.34 -6.49 1.64
C CYS A 58 -7.24 -6.04 0.47
N GLY A 59 -7.75 -4.81 0.48
CA GLY A 59 -8.62 -4.25 -0.52
C GLY A 59 -9.84 -5.14 -0.79
N THR A 60 -10.04 -5.50 -2.05
CA THR A 60 -11.11 -6.42 -2.51
C THR A 60 -10.84 -7.89 -2.21
N GLY A 61 -9.75 -8.20 -1.49
CA GLY A 61 -9.39 -9.55 -1.05
C GLY A 61 -8.78 -10.45 -2.12
N ARG A 62 -8.29 -9.91 -3.25
CA ARG A 62 -7.62 -10.69 -4.28
C ARG A 62 -6.34 -11.35 -3.74
N PRO A 63 -5.36 -10.62 -3.14
CA PRO A 63 -4.18 -11.23 -2.55
C PRO A 63 -4.52 -12.22 -1.43
N THR A 64 -5.50 -11.89 -0.59
CA THR A 64 -5.95 -12.78 0.48
C THR A 64 -6.41 -14.15 -0.05
N ARG A 65 -7.14 -14.17 -1.16
CA ARG A 65 -7.56 -15.43 -1.81
C ARG A 65 -6.38 -16.22 -2.36
N GLN A 66 -5.43 -15.56 -3.02
CA GLN A 66 -4.21 -16.20 -3.54
C GLN A 66 -3.35 -16.78 -2.40
N LEU A 67 -3.23 -16.06 -1.28
CA LEU A 67 -2.57 -16.57 -0.07
C LEU A 67 -3.30 -17.78 0.52
N LEU A 68 -4.63 -17.79 0.49
CA LEU A 68 -5.42 -18.92 0.97
C LEU A 68 -5.25 -20.17 0.09
N GLU A 69 -5.13 -19.99 -1.21
CA GLU A 69 -4.84 -21.08 -2.17
C GLU A 69 -3.42 -21.63 -1.96
N ARG A 70 -2.44 -20.75 -1.72
CA ARG A 70 -1.05 -21.11 -1.47
C ARG A 70 -0.86 -21.82 -0.13
N TYR A 71 -1.57 -21.38 0.90
CA TYR A 71 -1.46 -21.91 2.27
C TYR A 71 -2.79 -22.50 2.76
N PRO A 72 -3.25 -23.63 2.20
CA PRO A 72 -4.59 -24.16 2.50
C PRO A 72 -4.75 -24.63 3.95
N GLY A 73 -3.64 -24.80 4.69
CA GLY A 73 -3.62 -25.13 6.11
C GLY A 73 -3.70 -23.92 7.04
N ALA A 74 -3.43 -22.71 6.54
CA ALA A 74 -3.35 -21.51 7.34
C ALA A 74 -4.72 -20.85 7.60
N GLN A 75 -4.80 -20.08 8.68
CA GLN A 75 -5.86 -19.12 8.92
C GLN A 75 -5.47 -17.78 8.25
N LEU A 76 -6.29 -17.31 7.33
CA LEU A 76 -6.08 -16.03 6.63
C LEU A 76 -6.99 -14.97 7.23
N LEU A 77 -6.39 -13.83 7.59
CA LEU A 77 -7.10 -12.62 7.99
C LEU A 77 -6.72 -11.50 7.04
N GLY A 78 -7.72 -10.82 6.48
CA GLY A 78 -7.55 -9.59 5.70
C GLY A 78 -7.99 -8.38 6.52
N VAL A 79 -7.21 -7.32 6.45
CA VAL A 79 -7.54 -6.04 7.09
C VAL A 79 -7.56 -4.95 6.06
N ASP A 80 -8.56 -4.08 6.10
CA ASP A 80 -8.59 -2.86 5.30
C ASP A 80 -9.25 -1.71 6.07
N LEU A 81 -8.84 -0.49 5.79
CA LEU A 81 -9.40 0.72 6.40
C LEU A 81 -10.78 1.04 5.83
N ALA A 82 -11.09 0.64 4.59
CA ALA A 82 -12.30 0.95 3.86
C ALA A 82 -13.33 -0.18 3.96
N PRO A 83 -14.48 0.02 4.67
CA PRO A 83 -15.50 -1.00 4.86
C PRO A 83 -16.07 -1.55 3.55
N ASN A 84 -16.18 -0.74 2.49
CA ASN A 84 -16.72 -1.21 1.22
C ASN A 84 -15.75 -2.15 0.48
N MET A 85 -14.43 -1.97 0.65
CA MET A 85 -13.44 -2.95 0.19
C MET A 85 -13.70 -4.31 0.81
N LEU A 86 -13.90 -4.37 2.14
CA LEU A 86 -14.19 -5.61 2.85
C LEU A 86 -15.53 -6.24 2.48
N LYS A 87 -16.54 -5.42 2.14
CA LYS A 87 -17.80 -5.95 1.58
C LYS A 87 -17.57 -6.65 0.24
N VAL A 88 -16.69 -6.13 -0.60
CA VAL A 88 -16.31 -6.79 -1.86
C VAL A 88 -15.50 -8.04 -1.59
N ALA A 89 -14.50 -7.95 -0.69
CA ALA A 89 -13.64 -9.08 -0.31
C ALA A 89 -14.45 -10.28 0.25
N GLY A 90 -15.47 -9.99 1.07
CA GLY A 90 -16.34 -11.00 1.67
C GLY A 90 -17.37 -11.63 0.71
N ARG A 91 -17.52 -11.10 -0.51
CA ARG A 91 -18.44 -11.68 -1.51
C ARG A 91 -17.97 -13.05 -1.95
N ARG A 92 -18.90 -13.99 -2.00
CA ARG A 92 -18.64 -15.35 -2.45
C ARG A 92 -19.23 -15.59 -3.81
N PRO A 93 -18.58 -16.41 -4.64
CA PRO A 93 -19.27 -17.07 -5.72
C PRO A 93 -20.35 -17.97 -5.11
N TRP A 94 -21.61 -17.83 -5.56
CA TRP A 94 -22.73 -18.64 -5.09
C TRP A 94 -22.53 -20.15 -5.33
N TYR A 95 -21.64 -20.49 -6.28
CA TYR A 95 -21.32 -21.88 -6.69
C TYR A 95 -20.20 -22.54 -5.86
N ALA A 96 -19.56 -21.82 -4.94
CA ALA A 96 -18.46 -22.35 -4.13
C ALA A 96 -18.62 -22.06 -2.62
N PRO A 97 -19.76 -22.45 -2.00
CA PRO A 97 -20.04 -22.12 -0.59
C PRO A 97 -19.13 -22.88 0.38
N TRP A 98 -18.48 -23.97 -0.05
CA TRP A 98 -17.60 -24.83 0.76
C TRP A 98 -16.12 -24.40 0.76
N GLN A 99 -15.73 -23.42 -0.05
CA GLN A 99 -14.34 -22.95 -0.03
C GLN A 99 -13.97 -22.38 1.33
N LYS A 100 -12.72 -22.63 1.75
CA LYS A 100 -12.16 -22.03 2.96
C LYS A 100 -12.30 -20.51 2.92
N ARG A 101 -12.49 -19.91 4.08
CA ARG A 101 -12.73 -18.48 4.21
C ARG A 101 -11.54 -17.80 4.83
N ALA A 102 -11.15 -16.66 4.28
CA ALA A 102 -10.48 -15.62 5.04
C ALA A 102 -11.51 -14.89 5.92
N ALA A 103 -11.12 -14.47 7.10
CA ALA A 103 -11.85 -13.49 7.89
C ALA A 103 -11.40 -12.08 7.52
N PHE A 104 -12.31 -11.11 7.59
CA PHE A 104 -12.02 -9.71 7.25
C PHE A 104 -12.36 -8.78 8.40
N VAL A 105 -11.44 -7.85 8.71
CA VAL A 105 -11.56 -6.89 9.83
C VAL A 105 -11.33 -5.48 9.32
N CYS A 106 -12.21 -4.54 9.67
CA CYS A 106 -12.03 -3.14 9.35
C CYS A 106 -11.16 -2.49 10.43
N ALA A 107 -9.90 -2.16 10.08
CA ALA A 107 -8.96 -1.52 10.99
C ALA A 107 -7.91 -0.70 10.24
N ASP A 108 -7.19 0.12 10.98
CA ASP A 108 -6.05 0.88 10.50
C ASP A 108 -4.80 0.02 10.50
N ALA A 109 -3.99 0.11 9.45
CA ALA A 109 -2.71 -0.59 9.34
C ALA A 109 -1.71 -0.21 10.45
N ALA A 110 -1.81 1.00 10.99
CA ALA A 110 -0.97 1.51 12.08
C ALA A 110 -1.51 1.15 13.49
N ALA A 111 -2.72 0.56 13.59
CA ALA A 111 -3.33 0.20 14.87
C ALA A 111 -4.25 -1.03 14.70
N LEU A 112 -3.66 -2.19 14.71
CA LEU A 112 -4.31 -3.46 14.38
C LEU A 112 -4.86 -4.14 15.64
N PRO A 113 -6.14 -4.60 15.65
CA PRO A 113 -6.81 -5.11 16.85
C PRO A 113 -6.45 -6.59 17.13
N PHE A 114 -5.17 -6.93 17.07
CA PHE A 114 -4.72 -8.30 17.30
C PHE A 114 -3.69 -8.35 18.44
N ALA A 115 -3.63 -9.50 19.11
CA ALA A 115 -2.62 -9.76 20.11
C ALA A 115 -1.22 -9.80 19.49
N GLU A 116 -0.21 -9.48 20.27
CA GLU A 116 1.18 -9.63 19.88
C GLU A 116 1.52 -11.09 19.54
N MET A 117 2.56 -11.29 18.71
CA MET A 117 3.04 -12.62 18.32
C MET A 117 1.94 -13.56 17.79
N SER A 118 1.01 -13.01 16.99
CA SER A 118 -0.16 -13.75 16.51
C SER A 118 0.02 -14.35 15.12
N PHE A 119 0.92 -13.84 14.31
CA PHE A 119 1.04 -14.19 12.90
C PHE A 119 2.42 -14.71 12.53
N ASP A 120 2.44 -15.68 11.62
CA ASP A 120 3.68 -16.23 11.05
C ASP A 120 4.12 -15.43 9.82
N ILE A 121 3.16 -14.89 9.05
CA ILE A 121 3.42 -14.00 7.92
C ILE A 121 2.52 -12.77 8.03
N LEU A 122 3.09 -11.59 7.78
CA LEU A 122 2.40 -10.35 7.51
C LEU A 122 2.71 -9.95 6.06
N TYR A 123 1.67 -9.89 5.25
CA TYR A 123 1.72 -9.49 3.86
C TYR A 123 1.05 -8.12 3.70
N ALA A 124 1.68 -7.18 2.97
CA ALA A 124 1.12 -5.85 2.74
C ALA A 124 1.51 -5.33 1.35
N SER A 125 0.58 -5.32 0.41
CA SER A 125 0.84 -4.84 -0.95
C SER A 125 0.31 -3.42 -1.14
N LEU A 126 1.22 -2.47 -1.41
CA LEU A 126 0.91 -1.06 -1.68
C LEU A 126 0.09 -0.39 -0.56
N VAL A 127 0.52 -0.58 0.69
CA VAL A 127 -0.14 -0.02 1.90
C VAL A 127 0.68 1.07 2.55
N LEU A 128 2.01 0.89 2.71
CA LEU A 128 2.87 1.77 3.49
C LEU A 128 2.80 3.24 3.04
N GLN A 129 2.62 3.50 1.75
CA GLN A 129 2.46 4.86 1.23
C GLN A 129 1.22 5.61 1.75
N TRP A 130 0.30 4.92 2.41
CA TRP A 130 -0.91 5.48 3.02
C TRP A 130 -0.80 5.63 4.54
N CYS A 131 0.30 5.18 5.13
CA CYS A 131 0.59 5.31 6.54
C CYS A 131 1.35 6.61 6.78
N GLU A 132 0.85 7.46 7.69
CA GLU A 132 1.44 8.77 7.96
C GLU A 132 2.76 8.63 8.75
N ASP A 133 2.80 7.72 9.71
CA ASP A 133 3.96 7.41 10.54
C ASP A 133 4.48 6.01 10.20
N LEU A 134 5.59 5.99 9.45
CA LEU A 134 6.24 4.75 9.02
C LEU A 134 6.78 3.94 10.20
N ASP A 135 7.48 4.62 11.13
CA ASP A 135 8.11 3.94 12.27
C ASP A 135 7.05 3.32 13.19
N ALA A 136 5.99 4.06 13.53
CA ALA A 136 4.87 3.52 14.32
C ALA A 136 4.17 2.36 13.62
N THR A 137 3.98 2.44 12.30
CA THR A 137 3.35 1.36 11.52
C THR A 137 4.20 0.10 11.52
N LEU A 138 5.50 0.23 11.29
CA LEU A 138 6.42 -0.91 11.27
C LEU A 138 6.60 -1.53 12.68
N LEU A 139 6.60 -0.71 13.74
CA LEU A 139 6.58 -1.21 15.12
C LEU A 139 5.32 -2.02 15.41
N GLU A 140 4.17 -1.56 14.95
CA GLU A 140 2.89 -2.28 15.09
C GLU A 140 2.93 -3.63 14.34
N TRP A 141 3.42 -3.64 13.09
CA TRP A 141 3.56 -4.87 12.31
C TRP A 141 4.54 -5.84 12.96
N ARG A 142 5.66 -5.30 13.49
CA ARG A 142 6.63 -6.08 14.23
C ARG A 142 6.04 -6.73 15.48
N ARG A 143 5.21 -6.01 16.23
CA ARG A 143 4.51 -6.52 17.43
C ARG A 143 3.65 -7.76 17.13
N LEU A 144 3.02 -7.76 15.97
CA LEU A 144 2.08 -8.83 15.57
C LEU A 144 2.78 -10.11 15.11
N LEU A 145 4.01 -10.01 14.63
CA LEU A 145 4.75 -11.16 14.13
C LEU A 145 5.34 -12.00 15.28
N LYS A 146 5.18 -13.31 15.17
CA LYS A 146 5.87 -14.27 16.02
C LYS A 146 7.39 -14.18 15.85
N PRO A 147 8.19 -14.71 16.77
CA PRO A 147 9.62 -14.93 16.54
C PRO A 147 9.81 -15.67 15.21
N HIS A 148 10.76 -15.23 14.40
CA HIS A 148 10.97 -15.70 13.01
C HIS A 148 9.79 -15.50 12.06
N GLY A 149 8.81 -14.69 12.41
CA GLY A 149 7.72 -14.31 11.50
C GLY A 149 8.24 -13.45 10.34
N LEU A 150 7.66 -13.64 9.17
CA LEU A 150 8.05 -12.96 7.94
C LEU A 150 7.16 -11.74 7.70
N LEU A 151 7.78 -10.59 7.48
CA LEU A 151 7.16 -9.43 6.85
C LEU A 151 7.48 -9.45 5.35
N LEU A 152 6.44 -9.33 4.51
CA LEU A 152 6.56 -9.18 3.07
C LEU A 152 5.69 -8.01 2.62
N PHE A 153 6.28 -7.02 1.98
CA PHE A 153 5.53 -5.82 1.58
C PHE A 153 5.98 -5.24 0.25
N SER A 154 5.11 -4.43 -0.33
CA SER A 154 5.45 -3.52 -1.42
C SER A 154 4.94 -2.12 -1.12
N THR A 155 5.64 -1.12 -1.66
CA THR A 155 5.25 0.29 -1.60
C THR A 155 5.72 1.02 -2.86
N LEU A 156 5.41 2.31 -2.95
CA LEU A 156 5.85 3.14 -4.07
C LEU A 156 7.05 4.00 -3.65
N GLY A 157 8.01 4.13 -4.55
CA GLY A 157 9.19 4.96 -4.41
C GLY A 157 9.06 6.34 -5.07
N PRO A 158 10.05 7.22 -4.86
CA PRO A 158 10.00 8.65 -5.21
C PRO A 158 9.87 8.94 -6.71
N ASP A 159 10.34 8.05 -7.59
CA ASP A 159 10.21 8.20 -9.05
C ASP A 159 8.78 7.94 -9.57
N THR A 160 7.86 7.50 -8.70
CA THR A 160 6.47 7.24 -9.09
C THR A 160 5.77 8.51 -9.56
N LEU A 161 5.13 8.41 -10.76
CA LEU A 161 4.39 9.51 -11.40
C LEU A 161 5.23 10.79 -11.58
N LYS A 162 6.54 10.66 -11.81
CA LYS A 162 7.45 11.80 -11.98
C LYS A 162 7.04 12.70 -13.14
N GLU A 163 6.52 12.13 -14.23
CA GLU A 163 6.03 12.87 -15.38
C GLU A 163 4.82 13.73 -15.00
N LEU A 164 3.88 13.16 -14.25
CA LEU A 164 2.68 13.85 -13.78
C LEU A 164 3.03 14.97 -12.81
N ARG A 165 3.97 14.71 -11.87
CA ARG A 165 4.46 15.70 -10.92
C ARG A 165 5.13 16.88 -11.63
N ALA A 166 6.02 16.59 -12.60
CA ALA A 166 6.71 17.60 -13.37
C ALA A 166 5.76 18.39 -14.29
N ALA A 167 4.75 17.77 -14.89
CA ALA A 167 3.75 18.47 -15.67
C ALA A 167 2.88 19.42 -14.82
N TRP A 168 2.47 18.99 -13.62
CA TRP A 168 1.70 19.83 -12.72
C TRP A 168 2.51 21.02 -12.17
N SER A 169 3.80 20.86 -11.89
CA SER A 169 4.64 21.96 -11.41
C SER A 169 4.74 23.14 -12.40
N GLU A 170 4.45 22.93 -13.68
CA GLU A 170 4.36 23.97 -14.69
C GLU A 170 2.98 24.67 -14.75
N VAL A 171 1.96 24.04 -14.15
CA VAL A 171 0.58 24.54 -14.23
C VAL A 171 0.22 25.38 -13.01
N ASP A 172 0.58 24.91 -11.82
CA ASP A 172 0.31 25.62 -10.57
C ASP A 172 1.27 25.19 -9.45
N GLY A 173 1.18 25.86 -8.29
CA GLY A 173 2.01 25.59 -7.11
C GLY A 173 1.43 24.57 -6.13
N TYR A 174 0.38 23.84 -6.48
CA TYR A 174 -0.21 22.85 -5.58
C TYR A 174 0.43 21.49 -5.70
N ASN A 175 0.34 20.72 -4.61
CA ASN A 175 0.71 19.32 -4.65
C ASN A 175 -0.38 18.48 -5.35
N HIS A 176 -0.02 17.74 -6.39
CA HIS A 176 -0.93 16.90 -7.18
C HIS A 176 -0.59 15.41 -7.12
N VAL A 177 0.57 15.06 -6.60
CA VAL A 177 1.05 13.67 -6.46
C VAL A 177 1.54 13.48 -5.02
N ASN A 178 1.17 12.39 -4.38
CA ASN A 178 1.65 12.06 -3.04
C ASN A 178 3.20 11.99 -3.01
N ARG A 179 3.77 12.28 -1.86
CA ARG A 179 5.19 12.01 -1.60
C ARG A 179 5.35 10.52 -1.29
N PHE A 180 6.38 9.91 -1.86
CA PHE A 180 6.76 8.53 -1.57
C PHE A 180 8.15 8.51 -0.95
N LEU A 181 8.40 7.51 -0.10
CA LEU A 181 9.66 7.36 0.62
C LEU A 181 10.69 6.63 -0.23
N ASP A 182 11.95 6.98 -0.01
CA ASP A 182 13.07 6.25 -0.61
C ASP A 182 13.23 4.87 0.04
N MET A 183 13.75 3.92 -0.74
CA MET A 183 14.00 2.56 -0.30
C MET A 183 14.94 2.51 0.93
N HIS A 184 15.94 3.38 0.99
CA HIS A 184 16.89 3.42 2.11
C HIS A 184 16.23 3.89 3.40
N ASP A 185 15.36 4.93 3.33
CA ASP A 185 14.61 5.41 4.49
C ASP A 185 13.71 4.32 5.07
N ILE A 186 13.11 3.50 4.18
CA ILE A 186 12.26 2.37 4.56
C ILE A 186 13.11 1.26 5.21
N GLY A 187 14.27 0.95 4.63
CA GLY A 187 15.21 -0.03 5.17
C GLY A 187 15.70 0.34 6.58
N ASP A 188 16.06 1.60 6.77
CA ASP A 188 16.47 2.13 8.08
C ASP A 188 15.33 2.08 9.10
N ALA A 189 14.09 2.37 8.67
CA ALA A 189 12.91 2.27 9.52
C ALA A 189 12.62 0.82 9.95
N LEU A 190 12.82 -0.16 9.07
CA LEU A 190 12.73 -1.58 9.42
C LEU A 190 13.71 -1.96 10.52
N ILE A 191 14.97 -1.51 10.42
CA ILE A 191 16.01 -1.76 11.44
C ILE A 191 15.62 -1.08 12.76
N ARG A 192 15.17 0.19 12.74
CA ARG A 192 14.69 0.91 13.94
C ARG A 192 13.51 0.22 14.59
N ALA A 193 12.60 -0.36 13.81
CA ALA A 193 11.46 -1.14 14.30
C ALA A 193 11.86 -2.51 14.86
N GLY A 194 13.12 -2.91 14.76
CA GLY A 194 13.65 -4.16 15.31
C GLY A 194 13.43 -5.37 14.40
N PHE A 195 13.23 -5.17 13.12
CA PHE A 195 13.32 -6.24 12.13
C PHE A 195 14.78 -6.60 11.86
N VAL A 196 15.00 -7.84 11.45
CA VAL A 196 16.32 -8.37 11.07
C VAL A 196 16.31 -8.81 9.62
N GLU A 197 17.49 -8.82 9.01
CA GLU A 197 17.73 -9.28 7.64
C GLU A 197 16.79 -8.59 6.61
N PRO A 198 16.66 -7.25 6.63
CA PRO A 198 15.85 -6.58 5.63
C PRO A 198 16.49 -6.74 4.25
N VAL A 199 15.71 -7.23 3.29
CA VAL A 199 16.10 -7.32 1.87
C VAL A 199 15.13 -6.47 1.09
N MET A 200 15.66 -5.54 0.32
CA MET A 200 14.87 -4.58 -0.47
C MET A 200 15.31 -4.63 -1.92
N ASP A 201 14.36 -4.54 -2.83
CA ASP A 201 14.62 -4.33 -4.26
C ASP A 201 13.65 -3.31 -4.86
N VAL A 202 14.04 -2.74 -5.99
CA VAL A 202 13.25 -1.72 -6.70
C VAL A 202 13.01 -2.17 -8.12
N GLU A 203 11.77 -2.09 -8.54
CA GLU A 203 11.38 -2.36 -9.91
C GLU A 203 10.71 -1.14 -10.53
N LYS A 204 11.11 -0.79 -11.77
CA LYS A 204 10.48 0.29 -12.53
C LYS A 204 9.46 -0.28 -13.49
N MET A 205 8.20 0.11 -13.29
CA MET A 205 7.08 -0.24 -14.16
C MET A 205 6.59 1.01 -14.89
N THR A 206 6.10 0.83 -16.11
CA THR A 206 5.53 1.93 -16.89
C THR A 206 4.18 1.52 -17.44
N LEU A 207 3.14 2.25 -17.04
CA LEU A 207 1.85 2.18 -17.71
C LEU A 207 1.80 3.21 -18.84
N ILE A 208 1.12 2.88 -19.92
CA ILE A 208 1.03 3.74 -21.10
C ILE A 208 -0.42 4.15 -21.35
N TYR A 209 -0.62 5.44 -21.65
CA TYR A 209 -1.93 6.05 -21.84
C TYR A 209 -2.03 6.77 -23.17
N GLY A 210 -3.23 6.92 -23.70
CA GLY A 210 -3.49 7.76 -24.87
C GLY A 210 -3.50 9.24 -24.54
N ASP A 211 -4.04 9.59 -23.36
CA ASP A 211 -4.22 10.96 -22.87
C ASP A 211 -3.94 10.99 -21.35
N VAL A 212 -3.40 12.10 -20.84
CA VAL A 212 -3.18 12.30 -19.39
C VAL A 212 -4.48 12.23 -18.58
N ARG A 213 -5.61 12.55 -19.21
CA ARG A 213 -6.94 12.43 -18.56
C ARG A 213 -7.31 10.99 -18.24
N ASP A 214 -6.87 10.05 -19.07
CA ASP A 214 -7.09 8.61 -18.82
C ASP A 214 -6.29 8.16 -17.59
N LEU A 215 -5.03 8.58 -17.47
CA LEU A 215 -4.22 8.37 -16.27
C LEU A 215 -4.92 8.94 -15.02
N MET A 216 -5.38 10.19 -15.07
CA MET A 216 -6.05 10.82 -13.93
C MET A 216 -7.37 10.12 -13.58
N ARG A 217 -8.09 9.60 -14.57
CA ARG A 217 -9.32 8.83 -14.38
C ARG A 217 -9.02 7.50 -13.68
N ASP A 218 -7.97 6.80 -14.10
CA ASP A 218 -7.57 5.54 -13.49
C ASP A 218 -7.11 5.74 -12.04
N LEU A 219 -6.26 6.73 -11.76
CA LEU A 219 -5.88 7.07 -10.39
C LEU A 219 -7.09 7.36 -9.49
N LYS A 220 -8.11 8.03 -10.04
CA LYS A 220 -9.35 8.29 -9.30
C LYS A 220 -10.18 7.03 -9.08
N ARG A 221 -10.25 6.14 -10.08
CA ARG A 221 -11.01 4.87 -10.01
C ARG A 221 -10.45 3.90 -8.98
N ILE A 222 -9.13 3.87 -8.81
CA ILE A 222 -8.48 3.03 -7.80
C ILE A 222 -8.39 3.72 -6.42
N GLY A 223 -8.92 4.94 -6.26
CA GLY A 223 -8.83 5.69 -5.00
C GLY A 223 -7.44 6.28 -4.69
N ALA A 224 -6.47 6.11 -5.60
CA ALA A 224 -5.07 6.54 -5.40
C ALA A 224 -4.80 7.96 -5.91
N HIS A 225 -5.83 8.81 -6.00
CA HIS A 225 -5.63 10.23 -6.28
C HIS A 225 -5.02 10.95 -5.06
N ASN A 226 -4.42 12.11 -5.29
CA ASN A 226 -3.82 12.89 -4.21
C ASN A 226 -4.86 13.25 -3.11
N VAL A 227 -4.58 12.83 -1.89
CA VAL A 227 -5.37 13.10 -0.67
C VAL A 227 -4.60 13.91 0.38
N THR A 228 -3.42 14.47 0.03
CA THR A 228 -2.59 15.24 0.94
C THR A 228 -3.21 16.58 1.35
N ALA A 229 -2.75 17.16 2.44
CA ALA A 229 -3.26 18.43 2.96
C ALA A 229 -3.00 19.61 2.01
N GLY A 230 -1.87 19.62 1.28
CA GLY A 230 -1.47 20.67 0.34
C GLY A 230 -2.14 20.60 -1.05
N ARG A 231 -3.10 19.68 -1.24
CA ARG A 231 -3.84 19.59 -2.51
C ARG A 231 -4.72 20.82 -2.75
N GLY A 232 -4.88 21.23 -4.00
CA GLY A 232 -5.88 22.22 -4.40
C GLY A 232 -7.30 21.76 -4.07
N ARG A 233 -8.04 22.55 -3.28
CA ARG A 233 -9.41 22.20 -2.84
C ARG A 233 -10.51 22.57 -3.84
N GLY A 234 -10.18 23.25 -4.95
CA GLY A 234 -11.11 23.65 -5.99
C GLY A 234 -11.26 22.62 -7.12
N LEU A 235 -12.30 22.82 -7.95
CA LEU A 235 -12.43 22.06 -9.19
C LEU A 235 -11.27 22.41 -10.13
N THR A 236 -10.64 21.41 -10.69
CA THR A 236 -9.62 21.60 -11.76
C THR A 236 -10.33 22.11 -13.00
N GLY A 237 -10.24 23.42 -13.26
CA GLY A 237 -10.91 24.06 -14.40
C GLY A 237 -10.34 23.58 -15.74
N ARG A 238 -11.12 23.72 -16.82
CA ARG A 238 -10.73 23.31 -18.19
C ARG A 238 -9.39 23.88 -18.62
N LYS A 239 -9.06 25.14 -18.23
CA LYS A 239 -7.77 25.77 -18.55
C LYS A 239 -6.58 25.04 -17.93
N ARG A 240 -6.65 24.70 -16.62
CA ARG A 240 -5.60 23.95 -15.92
C ARG A 240 -5.42 22.56 -16.53
N LEU A 241 -6.53 21.87 -16.84
CA LEU A 241 -6.47 20.54 -17.45
C LEU A 241 -5.87 20.59 -18.86
N GLY A 242 -6.15 21.66 -19.63
CA GLY A 242 -5.53 21.90 -20.93
C GLY A 242 -4.03 22.17 -20.83
N ALA A 243 -3.61 22.99 -19.87
CA ALA A 243 -2.20 23.26 -19.59
C ALA A 243 -1.45 22.00 -19.16
N LEU A 244 -2.05 21.17 -18.28
CA LEU A 244 -1.51 19.86 -17.90
C LEU A 244 -1.31 18.97 -19.12
N SER A 245 -2.33 18.84 -19.98
CA SER A 245 -2.21 18.02 -21.19
C SER A 245 -1.08 18.50 -22.07
N GLN A 246 -0.93 19.80 -22.27
CA GLN A 246 0.15 20.37 -23.05
C GLN A 246 1.53 20.13 -22.43
N ALA A 247 1.66 20.33 -21.10
CA ALA A 247 2.91 20.08 -20.40
C ALA A 247 3.31 18.59 -20.41
N TYR A 248 2.35 17.66 -20.38
CA TYR A 248 2.61 16.23 -20.42
C TYR A 248 3.04 15.71 -21.79
N GLU A 249 2.70 16.41 -22.90
CA GLU A 249 3.00 15.98 -24.28
C GLU A 249 4.49 15.78 -24.57
N ARG A 250 5.39 16.45 -23.86
CA ARG A 250 6.85 16.28 -24.03
C ARG A 250 7.36 14.86 -23.75
N TRP A 251 6.60 14.08 -22.98
CA TRP A 251 6.93 12.67 -22.72
C TRP A 251 6.30 11.69 -23.71
N ARG A 252 5.52 12.17 -24.70
CA ARG A 252 4.90 11.27 -25.67
C ARG A 252 5.97 10.52 -26.46
N ARG A 253 5.82 9.19 -26.52
CA ARG A 253 6.65 8.26 -27.31
C ARG A 253 5.71 7.34 -28.07
N ASP A 254 5.92 7.12 -29.35
CA ASP A 254 5.13 6.22 -30.22
C ASP A 254 3.62 6.44 -30.07
N GLY A 255 3.18 7.70 -30.00
CA GLY A 255 1.78 8.07 -29.84
C GLY A 255 1.21 7.84 -28.45
N ARG A 256 2.00 7.42 -27.45
CA ARG A 256 1.57 7.10 -26.09
C ARG A 256 2.27 7.96 -25.04
N LEU A 257 1.59 8.16 -23.91
CA LEU A 257 2.12 8.89 -22.75
C LEU A 257 2.50 7.87 -21.66
N PRO A 258 3.75 7.88 -21.17
CA PRO A 258 4.17 7.00 -20.08
C PRO A 258 3.70 7.56 -18.74
N ALA A 259 3.40 6.69 -17.80
CA ALA A 259 3.31 6.98 -16.37
C ALA A 259 4.24 6.01 -15.64
N SER A 260 5.33 6.52 -15.10
CA SER A 260 6.34 5.72 -14.41
C SER A 260 5.91 5.41 -12.99
N TYR A 261 6.16 4.17 -12.57
CA TYR A 261 6.00 3.72 -11.20
C TYR A 261 7.29 3.06 -10.75
N GLU A 262 7.79 3.51 -9.63
CA GLU A 262 8.88 2.89 -8.90
C GLU A 262 8.25 2.05 -7.79
N VAL A 263 8.40 0.74 -7.88
CA VAL A 263 7.84 -0.18 -6.89
C VAL A 263 8.98 -0.71 -6.04
N VAL A 264 8.89 -0.46 -4.75
CA VAL A 264 9.81 -0.98 -3.74
C VAL A 264 9.19 -2.24 -3.16
N TYR A 265 9.91 -3.34 -3.20
CA TYR A 265 9.57 -4.59 -2.54
C TYR A 265 10.49 -4.79 -1.36
N GLY A 266 9.96 -5.29 -0.25
CA GLY A 266 10.73 -5.55 0.94
C GLY A 266 10.32 -6.84 1.63
N THR A 267 11.33 -7.53 2.17
CA THR A 267 11.19 -8.64 3.10
C THR A 267 12.01 -8.37 4.34
N ALA A 268 11.51 -8.75 5.51
CA ALA A 268 12.25 -8.68 6.74
C ALA A 268 11.71 -9.71 7.74
N TRP A 269 12.51 -10.08 8.72
CA TRP A 269 12.12 -11.08 9.70
C TRP A 269 11.98 -10.48 11.09
N ALA A 270 11.03 -11.00 11.86
CA ALA A 270 10.99 -10.76 13.28
C ALA A 270 12.14 -11.53 13.95
N PRO A 271 12.94 -10.92 14.87
CA PRO A 271 14.06 -11.59 15.50
C PRO A 271 13.62 -12.80 16.32
N LYS A 272 14.54 -13.74 16.49
CA LYS A 272 14.34 -14.98 17.27
C LYS A 272 13.97 -14.70 18.73
N PHE A 273 14.64 -13.73 19.31
CA PHE A 273 14.42 -13.32 20.69
C PHE A 273 13.75 -11.94 20.70
N MET A 274 12.60 -11.86 21.31
CA MET A 274 11.97 -10.57 21.60
C MET A 274 12.75 -9.93 22.75
N PRO A 275 13.21 -8.67 22.64
CA PRO A 275 13.68 -7.97 23.81
C PRO A 275 12.52 -7.93 24.82
N THR A 276 12.70 -8.60 25.95
CA THR A 276 11.76 -8.46 27.07
C THR A 276 11.76 -6.98 27.41
N ALA A 277 10.63 -6.30 27.27
CA ALA A 277 10.50 -4.93 27.71
C ALA A 277 10.99 -4.89 29.16
N ALA A 278 12.10 -4.21 29.40
CA ALA A 278 12.60 -4.02 30.75
C ALA A 278 11.53 -3.23 31.49
N LEU A 279 10.79 -3.90 32.35
CA LEU A 279 9.92 -3.27 33.34
C LEU A 279 10.82 -2.42 34.23
N HIS A 280 11.00 -1.14 33.88
CA HIS A 280 11.46 -0.15 34.85
C HIS A 280 10.38 -0.04 35.94
N ARG A 281 10.43 -0.94 36.92
CA ARG A 281 9.86 -0.68 38.22
C ARG A 281 10.71 0.46 38.80
N GLY A 282 10.17 1.66 38.74
CA GLY A 282 10.67 2.74 39.56
C GLY A 282 10.54 2.31 41.03
N GLU A 283 11.64 1.94 41.60
CA GLU A 283 11.78 1.93 43.05
C GLU A 283 11.74 3.39 43.54
N ARG A 284 10.70 3.69 44.32
CA ARG A 284 10.69 4.83 45.24
C ARG A 284 10.71 4.29 46.65
#